data_b0d98d97337f80710af16811738af09d
#
_entry.id   b0d98d97337f80710af16811738af09d
#
_cell.length_a   1.000
_cell.length_b   1.000
_cell.length_c   1.000
_cell.angle_alpha   90.00
_cell.angle_beta   90.00
_cell.angle_gamma   90.00
#
_symmetry.space_group_name_H-M   'P 1'
#
loop_
_entity.id
_entity.type
_entity.pdbx_description
1 polymer ?
#
loop_
_entity_poly.entity_id
_entity_poly.type
_entity_poly.pdbx_seq_one_letter_code
_entity_poly.pdbx_strand_id
1 'polypeptide(L)'
;MKKLALIQTFSLLGFSLTSSQIIAQTKAVQQAVTESSDEKASQEISTLSADGWQDEWADDWQETTQLSPWKFSYFVEVAYGRFMQNNIVESNASLSELRGRINLDYSHAFFELTAKGDFLYDDVLVQTDFNTRELNIAFSPLKNLDVKLGRQVLTWGTGDYLFLNDLFKKDWQSFFSGRDDEYLKSASDSIRMTSYWGDFTVDLAWTPEFTPDNYLTGERFSFYSPLMKTNIAPDENFRVEQTQDSQWSARVATSIQGVEYALYGYKGFWTTPLGMNQQGMAYFPKMNAWGASALTPLSTGIFKMEFSAYNSLEDRQGNQAAIPNSQIRALIGYEQEVIKNLSVGLQYYLEKTQHYNAYTQSALFTDEVVDEYRQLATVRLRYTTMQQKLIYSLFAFYSPTDQDSYLKPAIHYRYNDNYSFSAGANIFSGNQPFTFFGQHQANTNVWLRGRFSF
;
A
#
# COMPACT_ATOMS: atom_id res chain seq x y z
N MET A 1 -15.84 -34.78 2.67
CA MET A 1 -16.61 -33.59 3.09
C MET A 1 -15.96 -32.81 4.24
N LYS A 2 -14.63 -32.78 4.37
CA LYS A 2 -13.93 -32.12 5.50
C LYS A 2 -13.06 -30.91 5.09
N LYS A 3 -13.27 -30.29 3.92
CA LYS A 3 -12.33 -29.29 3.35
C LYS A 3 -12.92 -27.91 3.04
N LEU A 4 -14.13 -27.59 3.54
CA LEU A 4 -14.88 -26.45 2.99
C LEU A 4 -14.75 -25.11 3.71
N ALA A 5 -14.00 -24.96 4.77
CA ALA A 5 -14.18 -23.84 5.68
C ALA A 5 -13.04 -22.84 5.81
N LEU A 6 -12.03 -22.91 4.96
CA LEU A 6 -10.83 -22.06 5.16
C LEU A 6 -10.94 -20.64 4.59
N ILE A 7 -12.06 -20.22 4.06
CA ILE A 7 -12.09 -19.13 3.07
C ILE A 7 -12.74 -17.84 3.53
N GLN A 8 -13.54 -17.83 4.57
CA GLN A 8 -14.28 -16.63 4.94
C GLN A 8 -13.46 -15.51 5.63
N THR A 9 -12.23 -15.76 6.02
CA THR A 9 -11.47 -14.84 6.86
C THR A 9 -10.57 -13.85 6.10
N PHE A 10 -10.40 -13.99 4.78
CA PHE A 10 -9.46 -13.16 4.01
C PHE A 10 -10.07 -11.96 3.30
N SER A 11 -11.36 -11.69 3.44
CA SER A 11 -11.98 -10.55 2.79
C SER A 11 -11.76 -9.29 3.59
N LEU A 12 -10.57 -8.75 3.65
CA LEU A 12 -10.43 -7.34 4.00
C LEU A 12 -9.02 -6.84 4.13
N LEU A 13 -8.90 -5.68 3.75
CA LEU A 13 -7.82 -4.71 3.83
C LEU A 13 -7.00 -4.63 2.55
N GLY A 14 -7.38 -3.69 1.76
CA GLY A 14 -6.54 -3.10 0.79
C GLY A 14 -5.96 -1.80 1.35
N PHE A 15 -4.62 -1.57 1.43
CA PHE A 15 -3.97 -0.47 2.14
C PHE A 15 -2.96 0.31 1.29
N SER A 16 -2.88 1.61 1.37
CA SER A 16 -1.86 2.41 0.67
C SER A 16 -1.04 3.35 1.55
N LEU A 17 0.21 3.45 1.24
CA LEU A 17 1.13 4.46 1.75
C LEU A 17 1.63 5.34 0.63
N THR A 18 1.58 6.62 0.83
CA THR A 18 2.53 7.54 0.21
C THR A 18 2.79 8.73 1.13
N SER A 19 3.82 8.65 1.94
CA SER A 19 4.42 9.83 2.54
C SER A 19 5.19 10.67 1.50
N SER A 20 5.70 10.06 0.43
CA SER A 20 6.44 10.75 -0.63
C SER A 20 5.56 11.51 -1.64
N GLN A 21 4.34 11.07 -1.90
CA GLN A 21 3.44 11.81 -2.80
C GLN A 21 2.82 13.04 -2.13
N ILE A 22 2.52 12.98 -0.84
CA ILE A 22 2.03 14.15 -0.08
C ILE A 22 3.12 15.22 0.00
N ILE A 23 4.38 14.83 0.19
CA ILE A 23 5.52 15.78 0.20
C ILE A 23 5.75 16.41 -1.18
N ALA A 24 5.55 15.66 -2.26
CA ALA A 24 5.67 16.20 -3.62
C ALA A 24 4.54 17.17 -3.96
N GLN A 25 3.32 16.89 -3.55
CA GLN A 25 2.18 17.81 -3.75
C GLN A 25 2.27 19.06 -2.87
N THR A 26 2.73 18.95 -1.63
CA THR A 26 2.95 20.12 -0.77
C THR A 26 4.07 21.02 -1.31
N LYS A 27 5.12 20.45 -1.92
CA LYS A 27 6.14 21.24 -2.62
C LYS A 27 5.62 21.95 -3.87
N ALA A 28 4.76 21.31 -4.65
CA ALA A 28 4.15 21.93 -5.83
C ALA A 28 3.23 23.11 -5.46
N VAL A 29 2.46 22.98 -4.39
CA VAL A 29 1.60 24.09 -3.88
C VAL A 29 2.45 25.22 -3.26
N GLN A 30 3.52 24.90 -2.55
CA GLN A 30 4.46 25.91 -2.05
C GLN A 30 5.21 26.62 -3.18
N GLN A 31 5.57 25.92 -4.24
CA GLN A 31 6.24 26.51 -5.41
C GLN A 31 5.30 27.45 -6.18
N ALA A 32 4.03 27.09 -6.35
CA ALA A 32 3.02 27.95 -7.00
C ALA A 32 2.70 29.23 -6.18
N VAL A 33 2.78 29.16 -4.84
CA VAL A 33 2.57 30.34 -3.97
C VAL A 33 3.80 31.23 -3.96
N THR A 34 5.02 30.71 -4.13
CA THR A 34 6.26 31.52 -4.19
C THR A 34 6.39 32.23 -5.53
N GLU A 35 6.03 31.56 -6.65
CA GLU A 35 6.09 32.20 -7.99
C GLU A 35 5.09 33.35 -8.15
N SER A 36 3.95 33.32 -7.44
CA SER A 36 2.96 34.43 -7.52
C SER A 36 3.32 35.67 -6.70
N SER A 37 4.27 35.60 -5.77
CA SER A 37 4.75 36.71 -4.96
C SER A 37 5.97 37.44 -5.54
N ASP A 38 6.77 36.75 -6.38
CA ASP A 38 7.99 37.33 -6.95
C ASP A 38 7.75 38.12 -8.23
N GLU A 39 6.63 37.92 -8.94
CA GLU A 39 6.34 38.66 -10.17
C GLU A 39 5.87 40.11 -9.93
N LYS A 40 5.43 40.45 -8.72
CA LYS A 40 5.06 41.83 -8.33
C LYS A 40 6.21 42.63 -7.71
N ALA A 41 7.26 41.97 -7.23
CA ALA A 41 8.42 42.64 -6.65
C ALA A 41 9.49 43.02 -7.69
N SER A 42 9.45 42.44 -8.89
CA SER A 42 10.47 42.66 -9.93
C SER A 42 10.22 43.87 -10.84
N GLN A 43 9.10 44.58 -10.73
CA GLN A 43 8.78 45.76 -11.57
C GLN A 43 9.08 47.13 -10.95
N GLU A 44 9.52 47.19 -9.68
CA GLU A 44 9.81 48.49 -9.03
C GLU A 44 11.30 48.81 -8.80
N ILE A 45 12.25 47.99 -9.27
CA ILE A 45 13.70 48.23 -9.04
C ILE A 45 14.50 48.41 -10.35
N SER A 46 13.87 48.89 -11.43
CA SER A 46 14.61 49.15 -12.69
C SER A 46 14.84 50.60 -13.03
N THR A 47 14.91 51.47 -12.04
CA THR A 47 15.40 52.84 -12.27
C THR A 47 16.23 53.33 -11.09
N LEU A 48 17.52 53.00 -11.04
CA LEU A 48 18.57 53.85 -10.43
C LEU A 48 19.97 53.23 -10.64
N SER A 49 20.76 54.03 -11.34
CA SER A 49 22.23 54.10 -11.38
C SER A 49 22.99 53.08 -12.23
N ALA A 50 23.36 53.53 -13.40
CA ALA A 50 24.64 53.23 -14.04
C ALA A 50 25.78 53.76 -13.16
N ASP A 51 26.66 52.89 -12.65
CA ASP A 51 28.10 53.19 -12.60
C ASP A 51 28.86 51.89 -12.34
N GLY A 52 29.92 51.75 -13.14
CA GLY A 52 30.69 50.55 -13.38
C GLY A 52 31.40 49.92 -12.19
N TRP A 53 31.13 48.65 -12.02
CA TRP A 53 32.12 47.68 -11.57
C TRP A 53 31.96 46.44 -12.48
N GLN A 54 32.94 46.26 -13.39
CA GLN A 54 33.09 45.00 -14.11
C GLN A 54 33.54 43.97 -13.09
N ASP A 55 32.64 43.08 -12.68
CA ASP A 55 32.99 41.90 -11.92
C ASP A 55 33.63 40.88 -12.85
N GLU A 56 34.95 40.82 -12.82
CA GLU A 56 35.81 39.83 -13.48
C GLU A 56 35.64 38.39 -12.92
N TRP A 57 34.57 38.11 -12.16
CA TRP A 57 34.28 36.85 -11.50
C TRP A 57 33.06 36.10 -12.04
N ALA A 58 32.47 36.56 -13.14
CA ALA A 58 31.22 35.96 -13.63
C ALA A 58 31.40 34.84 -14.65
N ASP A 59 32.61 34.51 -15.06
CA ASP A 59 32.86 33.56 -16.17
C ASP A 59 33.25 32.13 -15.71
N ASP A 60 33.27 31.80 -14.42
CA ASP A 60 33.78 30.52 -13.95
C ASP A 60 32.72 29.59 -13.34
N TRP A 61 31.42 29.88 -13.48
CA TRP A 61 30.33 29.05 -12.94
C TRP A 61 29.45 28.40 -14.00
N GLN A 62 29.92 28.24 -15.21
CA GLN A 62 29.34 27.29 -16.16
C GLN A 62 30.07 25.95 -16.12
N GLU A 63 30.21 25.36 -14.95
CA GLU A 63 30.26 23.90 -14.88
C GLU A 63 28.87 23.39 -15.25
N THR A 64 28.63 23.18 -16.53
CA THR A 64 27.65 22.22 -16.98
C THR A 64 28.13 20.85 -16.49
N THR A 65 27.85 20.55 -15.23
CA THR A 65 27.90 19.18 -14.74
C THR A 65 26.91 18.41 -15.61
N GLN A 66 27.43 17.73 -16.65
CA GLN A 66 26.66 16.72 -17.35
C GLN A 66 26.30 15.69 -16.29
N LEU A 67 25.10 15.82 -15.72
CA LEU A 67 24.56 14.84 -14.79
C LEU A 67 24.60 13.50 -15.53
N SER A 68 25.27 12.53 -14.94
CA SER A 68 25.30 11.17 -15.50
C SER A 68 23.87 10.73 -15.76
N PRO A 69 23.57 10.19 -16.97
CA PRO A 69 22.23 9.65 -17.25
C PRO A 69 21.88 8.46 -16.36
N TRP A 70 22.87 7.90 -15.68
CA TRP A 70 22.74 6.79 -14.76
C TRP A 70 22.68 7.28 -13.32
N LYS A 71 21.68 6.80 -12.57
CA LYS A 71 21.60 6.91 -11.12
C LYS A 71 21.68 5.50 -10.55
N PHE A 72 22.63 5.30 -9.65
CA PHE A 72 22.86 4.04 -8.98
C PHE A 72 22.75 4.25 -7.46
N SER A 73 22.03 3.38 -6.78
CA SER A 73 22.02 3.33 -5.33
C SER A 73 21.84 1.88 -4.87
N TYR A 74 22.33 1.58 -3.69
CA TYR A 74 22.13 0.28 -3.07
C TYR A 74 21.96 0.40 -1.58
N PHE A 75 21.38 -0.63 -0.98
CA PHE A 75 21.43 -0.79 0.47
C PHE A 75 21.62 -2.27 0.86
N VAL A 76 22.12 -2.45 2.07
CA VAL A 76 22.13 -3.74 2.75
C VAL A 76 21.37 -3.56 4.06
N GLU A 77 20.46 -4.49 4.37
CA GLU A 77 19.63 -4.47 5.56
C GLU A 77 19.70 -5.83 6.25
N VAL A 78 19.85 -5.79 7.57
CA VAL A 78 19.67 -6.93 8.45
C VAL A 78 18.43 -6.67 9.30
N ALA A 79 17.54 -7.64 9.37
CA ALA A 79 16.30 -7.55 10.13
C ALA A 79 16.08 -8.80 10.98
N TYR A 80 15.62 -8.59 12.20
CA TYR A 80 15.26 -9.67 13.12
C TYR A 80 13.98 -9.32 13.88
N GLY A 81 13.08 -10.29 13.99
CA GLY A 81 11.84 -10.17 14.76
C GLY A 81 11.49 -11.49 15.44
N ARG A 82 10.76 -11.38 16.54
CA ARG A 82 10.36 -12.55 17.34
C ARG A 82 8.90 -12.43 17.77
N PHE A 83 8.20 -13.56 17.78
CA PHE A 83 6.88 -13.64 18.37
C PHE A 83 6.93 -13.40 19.89
N MET A 84 5.93 -12.67 20.37
CA MET A 84 5.78 -12.35 21.81
C MET A 84 4.98 -13.43 22.56
N GLN A 85 4.28 -14.27 21.82
CA GLN A 85 3.44 -15.36 22.34
C GLN A 85 3.86 -16.67 21.69
N ASN A 86 3.43 -17.78 22.28
CA ASN A 86 3.59 -19.08 21.65
C ASN A 86 2.77 -19.12 20.36
N ASN A 87 3.42 -19.46 19.28
CA ASN A 87 2.81 -19.65 17.97
C ASN A 87 2.94 -21.12 17.54
N ILE A 88 2.06 -21.56 16.67
CA ILE A 88 2.08 -22.93 16.13
C ILE A 88 2.95 -23.07 14.88
N VAL A 89 3.46 -21.94 14.33
CA VAL A 89 4.42 -21.98 13.24
C VAL A 89 5.77 -22.55 13.70
N GLU A 90 6.52 -23.12 12.78
CA GLU A 90 7.76 -23.84 13.09
C GLU A 90 8.83 -22.95 13.71
N SER A 91 8.97 -21.72 13.22
CA SER A 91 9.96 -20.75 13.70
C SER A 91 9.43 -19.88 14.84
N ASN A 92 10.26 -19.65 15.86
CA ASN A 92 9.99 -18.64 16.89
C ASN A 92 10.29 -17.20 16.41
N ALA A 93 11.03 -17.05 15.32
CA ALA A 93 11.29 -15.76 14.69
C ALA A 93 10.15 -15.42 13.72
N SER A 94 9.64 -14.20 13.81
CA SER A 94 8.69 -13.63 12.83
C SER A 94 9.42 -13.02 11.63
N LEU A 95 10.70 -12.67 11.81
CA LEU A 95 11.56 -12.04 10.82
C LEU A 95 13.02 -12.42 11.13
N SER A 96 13.78 -12.92 10.16
CA SER A 96 15.22 -13.17 10.26
C SER A 96 15.80 -13.10 8.85
N GLU A 97 16.29 -11.91 8.46
CA GLU A 97 16.58 -11.62 7.04
C GLU A 97 17.88 -10.84 6.88
N LEU A 98 18.59 -11.20 5.81
CA LEU A 98 19.63 -10.37 5.19
C LEU A 98 19.12 -9.98 3.79
N ARG A 99 19.03 -8.68 3.53
CA ARG A 99 18.56 -8.13 2.26
C ARG A 99 19.59 -7.20 1.65
N GLY A 100 19.87 -7.38 0.39
CA GLY A 100 20.62 -6.44 -0.44
C GLY A 100 19.73 -5.92 -1.56
N ARG A 101 19.64 -4.61 -1.75
CA ARG A 101 18.94 -3.98 -2.88
C ARG A 101 19.90 -3.26 -3.80
N ILE A 102 19.65 -3.36 -5.08
CA ILE A 102 20.27 -2.54 -6.11
C ILE A 102 19.18 -1.79 -6.85
N ASN A 103 19.35 -0.47 -6.98
CA ASN A 103 18.51 0.38 -7.81
C ASN A 103 19.36 0.99 -8.91
N LEU A 104 18.88 0.91 -10.13
CA LEU A 104 19.50 1.47 -11.32
C LEU A 104 18.43 2.20 -12.12
N ASP A 105 18.59 3.51 -12.27
CA ASP A 105 17.77 4.33 -13.13
C ASP A 105 18.63 4.90 -14.27
N TYR A 106 18.11 4.86 -15.48
CA TYR A 106 18.72 5.46 -16.67
C TYR A 106 17.75 6.41 -17.33
N SER A 107 18.15 7.67 -17.46
CA SER A 107 17.34 8.71 -18.10
C SER A 107 17.92 9.07 -19.45
N HIS A 108 17.11 8.94 -20.48
CA HIS A 108 17.40 9.36 -21.84
C HIS A 108 16.36 10.38 -22.30
N ALA A 109 16.66 11.19 -23.31
CA ALA A 109 15.74 12.22 -23.83
C ALA A 109 14.37 11.68 -24.26
N PHE A 110 14.26 10.40 -24.61
CA PHE A 110 13.03 9.77 -25.13
C PHE A 110 12.43 8.72 -24.22
N PHE A 111 13.16 8.24 -23.21
CA PHE A 111 12.68 7.19 -22.32
C PHE A 111 13.47 7.15 -21.01
N GLU A 112 12.85 6.54 -20.00
CA GLU A 112 13.47 6.22 -18.71
C GLU A 112 13.43 4.71 -18.51
N LEU A 113 14.52 4.14 -18.00
CA LEU A 113 14.60 2.75 -17.56
C LEU A 113 14.76 2.72 -16.06
N THR A 114 13.97 1.88 -15.38
CA THR A 114 14.11 1.61 -13.96
C THR A 114 14.31 0.12 -13.74
N ALA A 115 15.38 -0.25 -13.03
CA ALA A 115 15.62 -1.61 -12.56
C ALA A 115 15.90 -1.60 -11.06
N LYS A 116 15.09 -2.36 -10.29
CA LYS A 116 15.27 -2.56 -8.84
C LYS A 116 15.19 -4.04 -8.53
N GLY A 117 16.22 -4.56 -7.89
CA GLY A 117 16.30 -5.96 -7.52
C GLY A 117 16.72 -6.14 -6.06
N ASP A 118 16.07 -7.08 -5.39
CA ASP A 118 16.37 -7.49 -4.02
C ASP A 118 16.98 -8.90 -4.03
N PHE A 119 18.14 -9.04 -3.45
CA PHE A 119 18.65 -10.33 -2.99
C PHE A 119 18.22 -10.51 -1.53
N LEU A 120 17.51 -11.57 -1.23
CA LEU A 120 16.95 -11.86 0.07
C LEU A 120 17.40 -13.25 0.55
N TYR A 121 18.05 -13.30 1.69
CA TYR A 121 18.18 -14.51 2.51
C TYR A 121 17.17 -14.43 3.65
N ASP A 122 16.23 -15.36 3.70
CA ASP A 122 15.15 -15.45 4.70
C ASP A 122 15.33 -16.74 5.51
N ASP A 123 15.80 -16.60 6.75
CA ASP A 123 16.10 -17.71 7.65
C ASP A 123 14.80 -18.31 8.27
N VAL A 124 13.71 -17.54 8.32
CA VAL A 124 12.42 -18.06 8.82
C VAL A 124 11.83 -19.08 7.86
N LEU A 125 11.93 -18.83 6.55
CA LEU A 125 11.45 -19.73 5.49
C LEU A 125 12.57 -20.60 4.90
N VAL A 126 13.80 -20.46 5.41
CA VAL A 126 15.02 -21.19 4.96
C VAL A 126 15.19 -21.11 3.45
N GLN A 127 15.06 -19.89 2.90
CA GLN A 127 15.13 -19.67 1.45
C GLN A 127 16.03 -18.49 1.08
N THR A 128 16.54 -18.56 -0.14
CA THR A 128 17.33 -17.49 -0.75
C THR A 128 16.70 -17.14 -2.09
N ASP A 129 16.30 -15.88 -2.26
CA ASP A 129 15.59 -15.43 -3.44
C ASP A 129 16.25 -14.20 -4.06
N PHE A 130 16.11 -14.08 -5.37
CA PHE A 130 16.31 -12.84 -6.08
C PHE A 130 14.98 -12.33 -6.63
N ASN A 131 14.50 -11.24 -6.05
CA ASN A 131 13.22 -10.64 -6.41
C ASN A 131 13.43 -9.40 -7.26
N THR A 132 13.03 -9.46 -8.53
CA THR A 132 12.91 -8.27 -9.37
C THR A 132 11.73 -7.44 -8.89
N ARG A 133 12.01 -6.33 -8.19
CA ARG A 133 10.97 -5.46 -7.66
C ARG A 133 10.41 -4.53 -8.72
N GLU A 134 11.26 -3.92 -9.53
CA GLU A 134 10.85 -3.14 -10.70
C GLU A 134 11.80 -3.42 -11.87
N LEU A 135 11.25 -3.54 -13.05
CA LEU A 135 11.98 -3.60 -14.31
C LEU A 135 11.06 -3.07 -15.41
N ASN A 136 11.19 -1.79 -15.71
CA ASN A 136 10.26 -1.13 -16.61
C ASN A 136 10.92 -0.04 -17.45
N ILE A 137 10.26 0.28 -18.55
CA ILE A 137 10.56 1.41 -19.41
C ILE A 137 9.37 2.37 -19.42
N ALA A 138 9.65 3.67 -19.26
CA ALA A 138 8.67 4.73 -19.38
C ALA A 138 9.05 5.68 -20.53
N PHE A 139 8.08 6.09 -21.33
CA PHE A 139 8.26 7.01 -22.45
C PHE A 139 6.96 7.73 -22.79
N SER A 140 7.08 8.88 -23.48
CA SER A 140 5.94 9.70 -23.90
C SER A 140 5.84 9.69 -25.42
N PRO A 141 5.04 8.77 -26.02
CA PRO A 141 4.90 8.71 -27.49
C PRO A 141 4.18 9.93 -28.08
N LEU A 142 3.37 10.61 -27.26
CA LEU A 142 2.67 11.83 -27.60
C LEU A 142 2.81 12.83 -26.45
N LYS A 143 2.62 14.13 -26.73
CA LYS A 143 2.72 15.21 -25.71
C LYS A 143 1.74 15.05 -24.54
N ASN A 144 0.64 14.33 -24.75
CA ASN A 144 -0.42 14.12 -23.78
C ASN A 144 -0.60 12.63 -23.41
N LEU A 145 0.39 11.79 -23.67
CA LEU A 145 0.33 10.35 -23.37
C LEU A 145 1.67 9.84 -22.86
N ASP A 146 1.66 9.33 -21.64
CA ASP A 146 2.77 8.59 -21.05
C ASP A 146 2.45 7.10 -21.01
N VAL A 147 3.44 6.29 -21.31
CA VAL A 147 3.34 4.83 -21.32
C VAL A 147 4.46 4.25 -20.47
N LYS A 148 4.12 3.35 -19.55
CA LYS A 148 5.07 2.60 -18.73
C LYS A 148 4.83 1.11 -18.89
N LEU A 149 5.85 0.36 -19.31
CA LEU A 149 5.78 -1.06 -19.64
C LEU A 149 6.72 -1.87 -18.76
N GLY A 150 6.27 -3.00 -18.26
CA GLY A 150 7.08 -3.95 -17.50
C GLY A 150 6.65 -4.08 -16.04
N ARG A 151 7.55 -4.64 -15.22
CA ARG A 151 7.31 -4.84 -13.79
C ARG A 151 7.36 -3.52 -13.05
N GLN A 152 6.27 -3.14 -12.43
CA GLN A 152 6.11 -1.86 -11.74
C GLN A 152 5.15 -1.95 -10.57
N VAL A 153 5.37 -1.11 -9.57
CA VAL A 153 4.42 -0.93 -8.46
C VAL A 153 3.33 0.03 -8.90
N LEU A 154 2.09 -0.45 -8.86
CA LEU A 154 0.89 0.35 -9.14
C LEU A 154 0.21 0.71 -7.82
N THR A 155 -0.35 1.92 -7.73
CA THR A 155 -1.08 2.37 -6.54
C THR A 155 -2.01 3.52 -6.87
N TRP A 156 -3.23 3.46 -6.33
CA TRP A 156 -4.25 4.51 -6.38
C TRP A 156 -4.90 4.66 -5.00
N GLY A 157 -5.93 5.51 -4.91
CA GLY A 157 -6.66 5.74 -3.67
C GLY A 157 -6.02 6.79 -2.76
N THR A 158 -6.72 7.14 -1.69
CA THR A 158 -6.35 8.19 -0.73
C THR A 158 -6.26 7.70 0.71
N GLY A 159 -6.72 6.48 1.00
CA GLY A 159 -6.69 5.90 2.34
C GLY A 159 -5.29 5.52 2.81
N ASP A 160 -5.02 5.66 4.12
CA ASP A 160 -3.79 5.15 4.74
C ASP A 160 -4.02 3.71 5.17
N TYR A 161 -3.30 2.75 4.62
CA TYR A 161 -3.49 1.33 4.89
C TYR A 161 -4.94 0.81 4.75
N LEU A 162 -5.87 1.57 4.19
CA LEU A 162 -7.24 1.15 3.85
C LEU A 162 -7.46 1.35 2.35
N PHE A 163 -7.52 0.27 1.58
CA PHE A 163 -7.54 0.30 0.12
C PHE A 163 -8.93 -0.01 -0.42
N LEU A 164 -9.69 1.03 -0.69
CA LEU A 164 -11.00 0.84 -1.30
C LEU A 164 -10.89 0.77 -2.83
N ASN A 165 -10.04 1.63 -3.40
CA ASN A 165 -9.88 1.77 -4.84
C ASN A 165 -8.48 1.37 -5.35
N ASP A 166 -7.60 0.92 -4.46
CA ASP A 166 -6.27 0.41 -4.77
C ASP A 166 -6.26 -1.12 -4.77
N LEU A 167 -6.75 -1.73 -5.82
CA LEU A 167 -6.89 -3.18 -5.99
C LEU A 167 -5.66 -3.81 -6.67
N PHE A 168 -4.50 -3.17 -6.57
CA PHE A 168 -3.23 -3.71 -7.01
C PHE A 168 -2.60 -4.60 -5.94
N LYS A 169 -1.67 -5.44 -6.35
CA LYS A 169 -0.99 -6.42 -5.50
C LYS A 169 -0.40 -5.83 -4.23
N LYS A 170 -0.64 -6.48 -3.10
CA LYS A 170 -0.07 -6.18 -1.79
C LYS A 170 0.72 -7.36 -1.22
N ASP A 171 1.68 -7.07 -0.33
CA ASP A 171 2.42 -8.06 0.44
C ASP A 171 2.05 -7.97 1.92
N TRP A 172 1.09 -8.79 2.32
CA TRP A 172 0.61 -8.87 3.69
C TRP A 172 1.61 -9.51 4.64
N GLN A 173 2.43 -10.45 4.14
CA GLN A 173 3.50 -11.04 4.94
C GLN A 173 4.54 -9.98 5.31
N SER A 174 4.91 -9.11 4.38
CA SER A 174 5.80 -7.98 4.66
C SER A 174 5.18 -7.01 5.67
N PHE A 175 3.89 -6.73 5.55
CA PHE A 175 3.20 -5.80 6.44
C PHE A 175 3.17 -6.26 7.90
N PHE A 176 2.95 -7.55 8.14
CA PHE A 176 2.87 -8.11 9.50
C PHE A 176 4.21 -8.55 10.08
N SER A 177 5.26 -8.67 9.26
CA SER A 177 6.59 -9.07 9.75
C SER A 177 7.42 -7.90 10.30
N GLY A 178 7.09 -6.65 9.97
CA GLY A 178 7.90 -5.48 10.31
C GLY A 178 8.98 -5.15 9.26
N ARG A 179 8.89 -5.70 8.05
CA ARG A 179 9.61 -5.19 6.88
C ARG A 179 9.26 -3.71 6.64
N ASP A 180 10.05 -3.02 5.86
CA ASP A 180 9.75 -1.64 5.49
C ASP A 180 8.38 -1.53 4.81
N ASP A 181 7.65 -0.45 5.11
CA ASP A 181 6.30 -0.24 4.56
C ASP A 181 6.28 -0.15 3.02
N GLU A 182 7.42 0.15 2.39
CA GLU A 182 7.55 0.11 0.93
C GLU A 182 7.28 -1.29 0.34
N TYR A 183 7.50 -2.36 1.14
CA TYR A 183 7.27 -3.74 0.70
C TYR A 183 5.80 -4.14 0.70
N LEU A 184 4.94 -3.40 1.40
CA LEU A 184 3.51 -3.65 1.38
C LEU A 184 2.94 -3.55 -0.04
N LYS A 185 3.45 -2.63 -0.86
CA LYS A 185 3.07 -2.51 -2.27
C LYS A 185 4.01 -3.33 -3.13
N SER A 186 3.45 -4.37 -3.73
CA SER A 186 4.19 -5.28 -4.61
C SER A 186 4.03 -4.90 -6.07
N ALA A 187 5.00 -5.28 -6.86
CA ALA A 187 4.98 -5.05 -8.30
C ALA A 187 4.15 -6.10 -9.05
N SER A 188 3.61 -5.68 -10.18
CA SER A 188 2.97 -6.53 -11.19
C SER A 188 3.56 -6.24 -12.56
N ASP A 189 3.62 -7.25 -13.42
CA ASP A 189 3.96 -7.08 -14.83
C ASP A 189 2.76 -6.45 -15.54
N SER A 190 2.92 -5.21 -16.02
CA SER A 190 1.78 -4.42 -16.48
C SER A 190 2.15 -3.38 -17.54
N ILE A 191 1.14 -2.94 -18.27
CA ILE A 191 1.18 -1.77 -19.14
C ILE A 191 0.32 -0.71 -18.47
N ARG A 192 0.92 0.45 -18.16
CA ARG A 192 0.20 1.62 -17.70
C ARG A 192 0.25 2.70 -18.76
N MET A 193 -0.87 3.31 -19.05
CA MET A 193 -1.04 4.45 -19.94
C MET A 193 -1.66 5.59 -19.14
N THR A 194 -1.06 6.75 -19.15
CA THR A 194 -1.58 7.97 -18.54
C THR A 194 -1.76 9.03 -19.61
N SER A 195 -2.97 9.51 -19.82
CA SER A 195 -3.31 10.50 -20.82
C SER A 195 -3.89 11.77 -20.20
N TYR A 196 -3.51 12.92 -20.73
CA TYR A 196 -3.87 14.25 -20.22
C TYR A 196 -4.81 14.97 -21.21
N TRP A 197 -6.01 15.36 -20.74
CA TRP A 197 -7.05 16.01 -21.55
C TRP A 197 -7.59 17.24 -20.82
N GLY A 198 -6.96 18.41 -21.07
CA GLY A 198 -7.27 19.60 -20.30
C GLY A 198 -6.99 19.38 -18.81
N ASP A 199 -8.00 19.56 -17.97
CA ASP A 199 -7.90 19.36 -16.53
C ASP A 199 -8.06 17.89 -16.09
N PHE A 200 -8.29 16.97 -17.04
CA PHE A 200 -8.49 15.56 -16.74
C PHE A 200 -7.23 14.75 -16.99
N THR A 201 -6.95 13.84 -16.04
CA THR A 201 -5.95 12.77 -16.19
C THR A 201 -6.69 11.44 -16.27
N VAL A 202 -6.40 10.66 -17.31
CA VAL A 202 -6.96 9.32 -17.51
C VAL A 202 -5.83 8.31 -17.42
N ASP A 203 -5.90 7.43 -16.42
CA ASP A 203 -4.98 6.30 -16.24
C ASP A 203 -5.68 5.00 -16.65
N LEU A 204 -4.99 4.15 -17.39
CA LEU A 204 -5.39 2.79 -17.70
C LEU A 204 -4.23 1.86 -17.36
N ALA A 205 -4.47 0.83 -16.57
CA ALA A 205 -3.51 -0.22 -16.28
C ALA A 205 -4.06 -1.58 -16.69
N TRP A 206 -3.26 -2.32 -17.48
CA TRP A 206 -3.54 -3.68 -17.88
C TRP A 206 -2.45 -4.61 -17.38
N THR A 207 -2.84 -5.64 -16.64
CA THR A 207 -1.97 -6.71 -16.17
C THR A 207 -2.35 -7.96 -16.94
N PRO A 208 -1.49 -8.45 -17.86
CA PRO A 208 -1.80 -9.58 -18.75
C PRO A 208 -2.17 -10.86 -18.02
N GLU A 209 -1.50 -11.12 -16.90
CA GLU A 209 -1.72 -12.24 -16.02
C GLU A 209 -2.00 -11.73 -14.61
N PHE A 210 -3.15 -12.11 -14.03
CA PHE A 210 -3.52 -11.72 -12.68
C PHE A 210 -2.42 -12.08 -11.68
N THR A 211 -2.03 -11.12 -10.86
CA THR A 211 -1.02 -11.31 -9.84
C THR A 211 -1.66 -11.13 -8.47
N PRO A 212 -1.90 -12.21 -7.70
CA PRO A 212 -2.53 -12.14 -6.39
C PRO A 212 -1.65 -11.43 -5.37
N ASP A 213 -2.26 -11.02 -4.27
CA ASP A 213 -1.54 -10.56 -3.08
C ASP A 213 -0.58 -11.67 -2.57
N ASN A 214 0.50 -11.27 -1.92
CA ASN A 214 1.29 -12.17 -1.09
C ASN A 214 0.57 -12.33 0.26
N TYR A 215 -0.46 -13.19 0.26
CA TYR A 215 -1.31 -13.46 1.42
C TYR A 215 -0.62 -14.40 2.41
N LEU A 216 -1.23 -14.59 3.60
CA LEU A 216 -0.69 -15.46 4.62
C LEU A 216 -0.97 -16.93 4.27
N THR A 217 0.09 -17.73 4.17
CA THR A 217 0.03 -19.16 3.81
C THR A 217 0.11 -20.09 5.02
N GLY A 218 0.39 -19.53 6.21
CA GLY A 218 0.64 -20.31 7.41
C GLY A 218 2.13 -20.58 7.68
N GLU A 219 3.01 -20.41 6.70
CA GLU A 219 4.44 -20.72 6.85
C GLU A 219 5.15 -19.77 7.83
N ARG A 220 4.89 -18.45 7.70
CA ARG A 220 5.44 -17.44 8.61
C ARG A 220 4.48 -17.04 9.71
N PHE A 221 3.19 -16.93 9.40
CA PHE A 221 2.14 -16.50 10.31
C PHE A 221 0.99 -17.49 10.29
N SER A 222 0.57 -17.93 11.47
CA SER A 222 -0.63 -18.75 11.60
C SER A 222 -1.88 -17.95 11.26
N PHE A 223 -2.94 -18.64 10.85
CA PHE A 223 -4.24 -18.06 10.61
C PHE A 223 -5.36 -18.99 11.10
N TYR A 224 -6.55 -18.44 11.31
CA TYR A 224 -7.68 -19.19 11.84
C TYR A 224 -8.32 -20.07 10.76
N SER A 225 -8.60 -21.33 11.13
CA SER A 225 -9.38 -22.27 10.33
C SER A 225 -10.77 -22.45 10.92
N PRO A 226 -11.84 -21.96 10.25
CA PRO A 226 -13.21 -22.19 10.71
C PRO A 226 -13.59 -23.67 10.80
N LEU A 227 -13.00 -24.55 9.97
CA LEU A 227 -13.19 -26.00 10.04
C LEU A 227 -12.66 -26.62 11.31
N MET A 228 -11.46 -26.18 11.71
CA MET A 228 -10.78 -26.74 12.88
C MET A 228 -11.09 -25.96 14.16
N LYS A 229 -11.76 -24.81 14.03
CA LYS A 229 -12.07 -23.88 15.15
C LYS A 229 -10.83 -23.46 15.93
N THR A 230 -9.68 -23.37 15.25
CA THR A 230 -8.40 -23.00 15.85
C THR A 230 -7.46 -22.41 14.80
N ASN A 231 -6.39 -21.77 15.27
CA ASN A 231 -5.31 -21.33 14.38
C ASN A 231 -4.56 -22.56 13.84
N ILE A 232 -4.15 -22.45 12.59
CA ILE A 232 -3.35 -23.46 11.88
C ILE A 232 -2.06 -22.86 11.32
N ALA A 233 -1.03 -23.72 11.19
CA ALA A 233 0.19 -23.51 10.42
C ALA A 233 0.04 -24.18 9.04
N PRO A 234 1.08 -24.25 8.20
CA PRO A 234 0.96 -24.80 6.85
C PRO A 234 0.28 -26.16 6.83
N ASP A 235 -0.79 -26.23 6.05
CA ASP A 235 -1.38 -27.51 5.67
C ASP A 235 -0.87 -27.84 4.25
N GLU A 236 -0.11 -28.93 4.11
CA GLU A 236 0.38 -29.44 2.81
C GLU A 236 -0.77 -29.69 1.82
N ASN A 237 -1.99 -29.79 2.31
CA ASN A 237 -3.19 -29.95 1.50
C ASN A 237 -3.84 -28.63 1.08
N PHE A 238 -3.39 -27.49 1.58
CA PHE A 238 -3.92 -26.20 1.16
C PHE A 238 -3.44 -25.86 -0.25
N ARG A 239 -4.29 -26.14 -1.23
CA ARG A 239 -4.00 -25.89 -2.63
C ARG A 239 -4.84 -24.71 -3.12
N VAL A 240 -4.17 -23.79 -3.84
CA VAL A 240 -4.81 -22.64 -4.46
C VAL A 240 -4.73 -22.79 -5.98
N GLU A 241 -5.87 -22.75 -6.63
CA GLU A 241 -5.98 -22.73 -8.08
C GLU A 241 -5.59 -21.35 -8.58
N GLN A 242 -4.52 -21.26 -9.38
CA GLN A 242 -4.06 -20.03 -9.99
C GLN A 242 -4.88 -19.71 -11.25
N THR A 243 -5.03 -18.42 -11.55
CA THR A 243 -5.65 -17.98 -12.80
C THR A 243 -4.63 -17.21 -13.64
N GLN A 244 -4.68 -17.41 -14.95
CA GLN A 244 -3.86 -16.70 -15.95
C GLN A 244 -4.63 -15.61 -16.68
N ASP A 245 -5.90 -15.38 -16.30
CA ASP A 245 -6.71 -14.33 -16.89
C ASP A 245 -6.14 -12.94 -16.58
N SER A 246 -6.39 -11.99 -17.47
CA SER A 246 -5.94 -10.60 -17.29
C SER A 246 -6.84 -9.80 -16.36
N GLN A 247 -6.27 -8.70 -15.82
CA GLN A 247 -7.02 -7.70 -15.07
C GLN A 247 -6.86 -6.31 -15.69
N TRP A 248 -7.87 -5.47 -15.48
CA TRP A 248 -7.92 -4.10 -15.95
C TRP A 248 -8.27 -3.15 -14.83
N SER A 249 -7.58 -2.02 -14.80
CA SER A 249 -7.87 -0.93 -13.87
C SER A 249 -7.90 0.38 -14.65
N ALA A 250 -8.84 1.25 -14.34
CA ALA A 250 -8.98 2.57 -14.94
C ALA A 250 -9.21 3.62 -13.86
N ARG A 251 -8.64 4.81 -14.05
CA ARG A 251 -8.85 5.98 -13.19
C ARG A 251 -9.04 7.21 -14.06
N VAL A 252 -10.01 8.04 -13.72
CA VAL A 252 -10.16 9.38 -14.28
C VAL A 252 -10.12 10.36 -13.12
N ALA A 253 -9.19 11.32 -13.16
CA ALA A 253 -9.00 12.28 -12.09
C ALA A 253 -9.00 13.72 -12.65
N THR A 254 -9.44 14.66 -11.82
CA THR A 254 -9.41 16.09 -12.11
C THR A 254 -9.28 16.89 -10.81
N SER A 255 -8.77 18.12 -10.92
CA SER A 255 -8.74 19.06 -9.79
C SER A 255 -9.65 20.25 -10.09
N ILE A 256 -10.65 20.47 -9.25
CA ILE A 256 -11.60 21.56 -9.36
C ILE A 256 -11.58 22.36 -8.07
N GLN A 257 -11.23 23.65 -8.15
CA GLN A 257 -11.18 24.56 -6.99
C GLN A 257 -10.36 24.03 -5.81
N GLY A 258 -9.25 23.33 -6.09
CA GLY A 258 -8.37 22.76 -5.07
C GLY A 258 -8.85 21.44 -4.48
N VAL A 259 -9.95 20.88 -4.96
CA VAL A 259 -10.42 19.53 -4.63
C VAL A 259 -10.01 18.58 -5.74
N GLU A 260 -9.25 17.54 -5.41
CA GLU A 260 -8.94 16.44 -6.33
C GLU A 260 -10.08 15.41 -6.26
N TYR A 261 -10.71 15.14 -7.40
CA TYR A 261 -11.72 14.11 -7.58
C TYR A 261 -11.17 12.99 -8.45
N ALA A 262 -11.50 11.75 -8.13
CA ALA A 262 -11.19 10.63 -8.99
C ALA A 262 -12.34 9.61 -9.04
N LEU A 263 -12.52 9.01 -10.21
CA LEU A 263 -13.38 7.86 -10.44
C LEU A 263 -12.51 6.66 -10.80
N TYR A 264 -12.91 5.48 -10.34
CA TYR A 264 -12.16 4.25 -10.49
C TYR A 264 -13.03 3.14 -11.09
N GLY A 265 -12.41 2.29 -11.88
CA GLY A 265 -12.99 1.06 -12.37
C GLY A 265 -11.97 -0.06 -12.32
N TYR A 266 -12.40 -1.24 -11.89
CA TYR A 266 -11.60 -2.45 -11.86
C TYR A 266 -12.39 -3.63 -12.41
N LYS A 267 -11.73 -4.49 -13.19
CA LYS A 267 -12.24 -5.77 -13.65
C LYS A 267 -11.14 -6.81 -13.51
N GLY A 268 -11.37 -7.81 -12.69
CA GLY A 268 -10.40 -8.86 -12.40
C GLY A 268 -10.94 -9.84 -11.37
N PHE A 269 -10.20 -9.99 -10.28
CA PHE A 269 -10.42 -11.01 -9.26
C PHE A 269 -10.31 -10.41 -7.86
N TRP A 270 -10.85 -11.09 -6.87
CA TRP A 270 -10.45 -10.85 -5.50
C TRP A 270 -8.96 -11.14 -5.36
N THR A 271 -8.21 -10.26 -4.70
CA THR A 271 -6.74 -10.33 -4.66
C THR A 271 -6.20 -11.42 -3.75
N THR A 272 -7.06 -11.99 -2.90
CA THR A 272 -6.81 -13.16 -2.04
C THR A 272 -7.71 -14.33 -2.42
N PRO A 273 -7.33 -15.60 -2.13
CA PRO A 273 -8.09 -16.78 -2.57
C PRO A 273 -9.32 -17.03 -1.69
N LEU A 274 -10.37 -16.23 -1.90
CA LEU A 274 -11.59 -16.22 -1.09
C LEU A 274 -12.66 -17.22 -1.56
N GLY A 275 -12.51 -17.77 -2.77
CA GLY A 275 -13.42 -18.76 -3.32
C GLY A 275 -12.98 -20.20 -3.02
N MET A 276 -13.92 -21.16 -3.06
CA MET A 276 -13.61 -22.59 -3.04
C MET A 276 -14.38 -23.30 -4.14
N ASN A 277 -13.66 -24.07 -4.94
CA ASN A 277 -14.26 -24.86 -6.01
C ASN A 277 -14.86 -26.18 -5.48
N GLN A 278 -15.54 -26.91 -6.37
CA GLN A 278 -16.19 -28.19 -6.01
C GLN A 278 -15.20 -29.28 -5.55
N GLN A 279 -13.93 -29.16 -5.91
CA GLN A 279 -12.85 -30.07 -5.49
C GLN A 279 -12.28 -29.69 -4.10
N GLY A 280 -12.76 -28.59 -3.50
CA GLY A 280 -12.28 -28.09 -2.21
C GLY A 280 -10.94 -27.35 -2.32
N MET A 281 -10.54 -26.90 -3.52
CA MET A 281 -9.38 -26.03 -3.72
C MET A 281 -9.82 -24.57 -3.60
N ALA A 282 -9.00 -23.78 -2.93
CA ALA A 282 -9.18 -22.34 -2.89
C ALA A 282 -8.90 -21.73 -4.28
N TYR A 283 -9.56 -20.66 -4.63
CA TYR A 283 -9.33 -19.93 -5.88
C TYR A 283 -9.68 -18.45 -5.75
N PHE A 284 -9.39 -17.66 -6.78
CA PHE A 284 -9.65 -16.22 -6.84
C PHE A 284 -10.95 -15.96 -7.61
N PRO A 285 -12.08 -15.66 -6.92
CA PRO A 285 -13.34 -15.39 -7.62
C PRO A 285 -13.28 -14.11 -8.46
N LYS A 286 -14.02 -14.10 -9.57
CA LYS A 286 -14.12 -12.94 -10.46
C LYS A 286 -14.93 -11.83 -9.81
N MET A 287 -14.41 -10.61 -9.92
CA MET A 287 -15.12 -9.42 -9.46
C MET A 287 -14.93 -8.24 -10.40
N ASN A 288 -15.79 -7.25 -10.28
CA ASN A 288 -15.54 -5.88 -10.71
C ASN A 288 -15.79 -4.91 -9.56
N ALA A 289 -15.13 -3.75 -9.62
CA ALA A 289 -15.35 -2.70 -8.66
C ALA A 289 -15.45 -1.34 -9.35
N TRP A 290 -16.25 -0.45 -8.74
CA TRP A 290 -16.42 0.93 -9.11
C TRP A 290 -16.20 1.78 -7.88
N GLY A 291 -15.53 2.90 -8.04
CA GLY A 291 -15.28 3.75 -6.90
C GLY A 291 -15.08 5.21 -7.26
N ALA A 292 -15.05 6.01 -6.23
CA ALA A 292 -14.79 7.44 -6.30
C ALA A 292 -13.99 7.90 -5.09
N SER A 293 -13.23 8.96 -5.25
CA SER A 293 -12.58 9.65 -4.14
C SER A 293 -12.61 11.16 -4.30
N ALA A 294 -12.50 11.84 -3.17
CA ALA A 294 -12.25 13.27 -3.11
C ALA A 294 -11.19 13.55 -2.04
N LEU A 295 -10.25 14.41 -2.37
CA LEU A 295 -9.17 14.85 -1.48
C LEU A 295 -9.09 16.38 -1.55
N THR A 296 -9.07 17.03 -0.40
CA THR A 296 -9.03 18.51 -0.36
C THR A 296 -8.30 19.02 0.88
N PRO A 297 -7.55 20.12 0.77
CA PRO A 297 -7.14 20.87 1.94
C PRO A 297 -8.37 21.37 2.70
N LEU A 298 -8.38 21.16 4.02
CA LEU A 298 -9.42 21.65 4.91
C LEU A 298 -8.75 22.23 6.16
N SER A 299 -8.91 23.56 6.36
CA SER A 299 -8.19 24.27 7.42
C SER A 299 -6.67 24.07 7.29
N THR A 300 -6.01 23.54 8.33
CA THR A 300 -4.57 23.25 8.37
C THR A 300 -4.22 21.81 8.01
N GLY A 301 -5.20 21.02 7.58
CA GLY A 301 -5.02 19.62 7.27
C GLY A 301 -5.57 19.22 5.91
N ILE A 302 -5.62 17.93 5.67
CA ILE A 302 -6.13 17.32 4.45
C ILE A 302 -7.31 16.41 4.80
N PHE A 303 -8.45 16.70 4.21
CA PHE A 303 -9.64 15.86 4.28
C PHE A 303 -9.68 14.93 3.07
N LYS A 304 -10.06 13.67 3.30
CA LYS A 304 -10.18 12.65 2.26
C LYS A 304 -11.42 11.81 2.46
N MET A 305 -12.02 11.41 1.34
CA MET A 305 -13.12 10.45 1.32
C MET A 305 -12.98 9.50 0.14
N GLU A 306 -13.37 8.26 0.37
CA GLU A 306 -13.46 7.24 -0.67
C GLU A 306 -14.76 6.46 -0.57
N PHE A 307 -15.22 6.01 -1.72
CA PHE A 307 -16.34 5.08 -1.86
C PHE A 307 -15.95 4.01 -2.87
N SER A 308 -16.40 2.77 -2.64
CA SER A 308 -16.26 1.70 -3.62
C SER A 308 -17.39 0.67 -3.50
N ALA A 309 -17.85 0.17 -4.64
CA ALA A 309 -18.80 -0.92 -4.76
C ALA A 309 -18.09 -2.12 -5.43
N TYR A 310 -17.99 -3.22 -4.70
CA TYR A 310 -17.41 -4.48 -5.16
C TYR A 310 -18.55 -5.42 -5.55
N ASN A 311 -18.52 -5.91 -6.78
CA ASN A 311 -19.54 -6.81 -7.28
C ASN A 311 -18.93 -8.19 -7.49
N SER A 312 -19.41 -9.18 -6.74
CA SER A 312 -19.11 -10.59 -6.98
C SER A 312 -19.77 -11.00 -8.30
N LEU A 313 -18.98 -11.50 -9.25
CA LEU A 313 -19.51 -11.89 -10.56
C LEU A 313 -20.00 -13.33 -10.59
N GLU A 314 -19.49 -14.16 -9.70
CA GLU A 314 -19.82 -15.59 -9.62
C GLU A 314 -20.94 -15.89 -8.65
N ASP A 315 -21.17 -14.99 -7.66
CA ASP A 315 -22.33 -15.04 -6.76
C ASP A 315 -23.01 -13.67 -6.66
N ARG A 316 -23.84 -13.35 -7.65
CA ARG A 316 -24.58 -12.09 -7.69
C ARG A 316 -25.72 -12.01 -6.68
N GLN A 317 -26.17 -13.14 -6.16
CA GLN A 317 -27.30 -13.23 -5.24
C GLN A 317 -26.85 -13.41 -3.77
N GLY A 318 -25.58 -13.66 -3.52
CA GLY A 318 -25.01 -13.84 -2.19
C GLY A 318 -25.47 -15.12 -1.50
N ASN A 319 -25.77 -16.17 -2.26
CA ASN A 319 -26.31 -17.42 -1.73
C ASN A 319 -25.36 -18.62 -1.87
N GLN A 320 -24.12 -18.37 -2.28
CA GLN A 320 -23.07 -19.39 -2.38
C GLN A 320 -22.05 -19.19 -1.26
N ALA A 321 -22.13 -20.02 -0.24
CA ALA A 321 -21.30 -19.91 0.99
C ALA A 321 -19.78 -19.91 0.75
N ALA A 322 -19.33 -20.40 -0.39
CA ALA A 322 -17.91 -20.52 -0.73
C ALA A 322 -17.43 -19.38 -1.66
N ILE A 323 -18.21 -18.34 -1.85
CA ILE A 323 -17.87 -17.19 -2.70
C ILE A 323 -18.17 -15.90 -1.95
N PRO A 324 -17.27 -14.91 -1.95
CA PRO A 324 -17.49 -13.66 -1.23
C PRO A 324 -18.66 -12.87 -1.85
N ASN A 325 -19.49 -12.31 -0.98
CA ASN A 325 -20.60 -11.46 -1.38
C ASN A 325 -20.12 -10.13 -1.99
N SER A 326 -20.98 -9.50 -2.76
CA SER A 326 -20.81 -8.10 -3.15
C SER A 326 -20.81 -7.19 -1.93
N GLN A 327 -20.05 -6.09 -1.99
CA GLN A 327 -19.83 -5.19 -0.85
C GLN A 327 -19.89 -3.73 -1.28
N ILE A 328 -20.33 -2.87 -0.37
CA ILE A 328 -20.19 -1.42 -0.47
C ILE A 328 -19.25 -0.97 0.64
N ARG A 329 -18.26 -0.18 0.28
CA ARG A 329 -17.22 0.32 1.19
C ARG A 329 -17.15 1.84 1.13
N ALA A 330 -16.99 2.48 2.27
CA ALA A 330 -16.82 3.91 2.40
C ALA A 330 -15.72 4.24 3.41
N LEU A 331 -15.00 5.33 3.18
CA LEU A 331 -13.95 5.84 4.06
C LEU A 331 -14.03 7.36 4.10
N ILE A 332 -13.87 7.91 5.29
CA ILE A 332 -13.58 9.33 5.51
C ILE A 332 -12.32 9.44 6.36
N GLY A 333 -11.52 10.46 6.11
CA GLY A 333 -10.29 10.67 6.87
C GLY A 333 -9.89 12.15 6.93
N TYR A 334 -9.15 12.50 7.96
CA TYR A 334 -8.56 13.81 8.14
C TYR A 334 -7.18 13.68 8.76
N GLU A 335 -6.21 14.40 8.21
CA GLU A 335 -4.84 14.43 8.72
C GLU A 335 -4.35 15.86 8.81
N GLN A 336 -3.72 16.22 9.94
CA GLN A 336 -3.07 17.52 10.12
C GLN A 336 -1.85 17.44 11.03
N GLU A 337 -0.98 18.43 10.92
CA GLU A 337 0.04 18.72 11.92
C GLU A 337 -0.61 19.50 13.07
N VAL A 338 -0.82 18.84 14.22
CA VAL A 338 -1.54 19.44 15.38
C VAL A 338 -0.64 20.33 16.23
N ILE A 339 0.64 19.98 16.33
CA ILE A 339 1.73 20.82 16.86
C ILE A 339 2.97 20.57 16.00
N LYS A 340 3.95 21.45 16.09
CA LYS A 340 5.18 21.36 15.31
C LYS A 340 5.78 19.96 15.34
N ASN A 341 5.94 19.35 14.17
CA ASN A 341 6.49 18.02 13.91
C ASN A 341 5.61 16.83 14.41
N LEU A 342 4.39 17.07 14.89
CA LEU A 342 3.43 16.00 15.24
C LEU A 342 2.25 16.04 14.29
N SER A 343 2.18 15.07 13.38
CA SER A 343 1.03 14.82 12.53
C SER A 343 0.10 13.77 13.14
N VAL A 344 -1.19 14.03 13.07
CA VAL A 344 -2.26 13.13 13.52
C VAL A 344 -3.20 12.91 12.35
N GLY A 345 -3.41 11.66 11.98
CA GLY A 345 -4.39 11.21 10.99
C GLY A 345 -5.46 10.35 11.65
N LEU A 346 -6.70 10.59 11.29
CA LEU A 346 -7.87 9.80 11.74
C LEU A 346 -8.62 9.33 10.50
N GLN A 347 -9.07 8.08 10.51
CA GLN A 347 -9.94 7.55 9.44
C GLN A 347 -11.04 6.71 10.05
N TYR A 348 -12.20 6.72 9.42
CA TYR A 348 -13.30 5.83 9.72
C TYR A 348 -13.75 5.13 8.44
N TYR A 349 -13.84 3.83 8.51
CA TYR A 349 -14.20 2.94 7.42
C TYR A 349 -15.49 2.19 7.76
N LEU A 350 -16.35 2.08 6.77
CA LEU A 350 -17.58 1.31 6.83
C LEU A 350 -17.65 0.36 5.63
N GLU A 351 -17.94 -0.90 5.90
CA GLU A 351 -18.23 -1.91 4.88
C GLU A 351 -19.62 -2.48 5.12
N LYS A 352 -20.39 -2.58 4.04
CA LYS A 352 -21.68 -3.26 4.03
C LYS A 352 -21.63 -4.48 3.15
N THR A 353 -21.90 -5.65 3.71
CA THR A 353 -22.12 -6.90 2.94
C THR A 353 -23.49 -6.84 2.28
N GLN A 354 -23.54 -6.99 0.95
CA GLN A 354 -24.79 -7.01 0.21
C GLN A 354 -25.43 -8.39 0.24
N HIS A 355 -26.76 -8.44 0.02
CA HIS A 355 -27.54 -9.70 0.07
C HIS A 355 -27.39 -10.45 1.40
N TYR A 356 -27.29 -9.71 2.51
CA TYR A 356 -26.95 -10.24 3.82
C TYR A 356 -27.87 -11.37 4.30
N ASN A 357 -29.19 -11.30 4.02
CA ASN A 357 -30.13 -12.37 4.36
C ASN A 357 -29.83 -13.68 3.61
N ALA A 358 -29.44 -13.61 2.34
CA ALA A 358 -29.04 -14.78 1.57
C ALA A 358 -27.71 -15.36 2.10
N TYR A 359 -26.74 -14.48 2.40
CA TYR A 359 -25.46 -14.84 3.01
C TYR A 359 -25.65 -15.61 4.33
N THR A 360 -26.45 -15.09 5.27
CA THR A 360 -26.67 -15.73 6.56
C THR A 360 -27.40 -17.08 6.45
N GLN A 361 -28.30 -17.21 5.48
CA GLN A 361 -29.00 -18.48 5.23
C GLN A 361 -28.14 -19.54 4.58
N SER A 362 -27.14 -19.14 3.80
CA SER A 362 -26.22 -20.05 3.12
C SER A 362 -24.93 -20.32 3.91
N ALA A 363 -24.68 -19.58 5.01
CA ALA A 363 -23.44 -19.68 5.78
C ALA A 363 -23.17 -21.09 6.26
N LEU A 364 -21.93 -21.58 6.07
CA LEU A 364 -21.49 -22.92 6.51
C LEU A 364 -21.27 -22.98 8.03
N PHE A 365 -20.89 -21.84 8.64
CA PHE A 365 -20.62 -21.67 10.06
C PHE A 365 -21.48 -20.53 10.59
N THR A 366 -22.63 -20.85 11.15
CA THR A 366 -23.63 -19.87 11.61
C THR A 366 -23.18 -19.09 12.85
N ASP A 367 -22.20 -19.60 13.57
CA ASP A 367 -21.58 -18.98 14.74
C ASP A 367 -20.40 -18.06 14.40
N GLU A 368 -19.98 -18.00 13.12
CA GLU A 368 -18.87 -17.19 12.62
C GLU A 368 -19.30 -16.27 11.46
N VAL A 369 -20.58 -15.96 11.38
CA VAL A 369 -21.13 -15.04 10.39
C VAL A 369 -20.65 -13.63 10.72
N VAL A 370 -20.06 -12.94 9.72
CA VAL A 370 -19.69 -11.53 9.87
C VAL A 370 -20.92 -10.64 9.88
N ASP A 371 -20.85 -9.50 10.55
CA ASP A 371 -21.94 -8.52 10.60
C ASP A 371 -22.22 -7.90 9.23
N GLU A 372 -23.47 -7.48 8.99
CA GLU A 372 -23.87 -6.77 7.78
C GLU A 372 -23.06 -5.49 7.58
N TYR A 373 -22.79 -4.77 8.66
CA TYR A 373 -22.05 -3.52 8.68
C TYR A 373 -20.78 -3.68 9.53
N ARG A 374 -19.66 -3.74 8.88
CA ARG A 374 -18.36 -3.74 9.55
C ARG A 374 -17.78 -2.33 9.61
N GLN A 375 -17.33 -1.95 10.79
CA GLN A 375 -16.77 -0.64 11.08
C GLN A 375 -15.31 -0.78 11.49
N LEU A 376 -14.48 0.18 11.07
CA LEU A 376 -13.07 0.23 11.45
C LEU A 376 -12.63 1.69 11.62
N ALA A 377 -12.08 2.02 12.76
CA ALA A 377 -11.44 3.29 13.02
C ALA A 377 -9.91 3.13 12.98
N THR A 378 -9.20 4.12 12.43
CA THR A 378 -7.74 4.15 12.48
C THR A 378 -7.22 5.46 13.04
N VAL A 379 -6.10 5.37 13.75
CA VAL A 379 -5.34 6.52 14.24
C VAL A 379 -3.91 6.39 13.76
N ARG A 380 -3.39 7.43 13.13
CA ARG A 380 -1.99 7.57 12.76
C ARG A 380 -1.35 8.70 13.53
N LEU A 381 -0.27 8.42 14.22
CA LEU A 381 0.57 9.43 14.87
C LEU A 381 1.97 9.37 14.26
N ARG A 382 2.52 10.53 13.92
CA ARG A 382 3.91 10.66 13.49
C ARG A 382 4.54 11.86 14.15
N TYR A 383 5.54 11.62 14.98
CA TYR A 383 6.30 12.67 15.65
C TYR A 383 7.76 12.62 15.22
N THR A 384 8.27 13.76 14.75
CA THR A 384 9.61 13.87 14.19
C THR A 384 10.47 14.79 15.06
N THR A 385 11.66 14.34 15.47
CA THR A 385 12.56 15.09 16.33
C THR A 385 14.00 15.06 15.81
N MET A 386 14.93 15.70 16.54
CA MET A 386 16.37 15.69 16.23
C MET A 386 16.66 16.11 14.78
N GLN A 387 16.04 17.20 14.31
CA GLN A 387 16.18 17.68 12.94
C GLN A 387 15.80 16.59 11.90
N GLN A 388 14.68 15.92 12.15
CA GLN A 388 14.14 14.82 11.33
C GLN A 388 14.95 13.51 11.33
N LYS A 389 15.94 13.38 12.22
CA LYS A 389 16.71 12.14 12.35
C LYS A 389 15.98 11.06 13.13
N LEU A 390 15.08 11.43 14.04
CA LEU A 390 14.34 10.49 14.87
C LEU A 390 12.84 10.65 14.66
N ILE A 391 12.19 9.56 14.22
CA ILE A 391 10.77 9.51 13.91
C ILE A 391 10.14 8.47 14.81
N TYR A 392 9.13 8.88 15.57
CA TYR A 392 8.21 7.99 16.27
C TYR A 392 6.94 7.87 15.44
N SER A 393 6.45 6.68 15.22
CA SER A 393 5.21 6.41 14.53
C SER A 393 4.35 5.42 15.30
N LEU A 394 3.05 5.63 15.27
CA LEU A 394 2.06 4.68 15.72
C LEU A 394 0.95 4.64 14.69
N PHE A 395 0.62 3.45 14.23
CA PHE A 395 -0.61 3.21 13.51
C PHE A 395 -1.48 2.25 14.32
N ALA A 396 -2.73 2.63 14.57
CA ALA A 396 -3.68 1.86 15.35
C ALA A 396 -4.94 1.61 14.54
N PHE A 397 -5.42 0.38 14.55
CA PHE A 397 -6.71 -0.04 14.01
C PHE A 397 -7.57 -0.56 15.12
N TYR A 398 -8.84 -0.21 15.11
CA TYR A 398 -9.84 -0.74 16.02
C TYR A 398 -11.16 -0.95 15.29
N SER A 399 -11.66 -2.18 15.30
CA SER A 399 -12.99 -2.53 14.81
C SER A 399 -13.97 -2.61 15.99
N PRO A 400 -14.89 -1.66 16.13
CA PRO A 400 -15.92 -1.76 17.16
C PRO A 400 -16.91 -2.91 16.88
N THR A 401 -17.08 -3.30 15.62
CA THR A 401 -17.94 -4.43 15.23
C THR A 401 -17.31 -5.76 15.62
N ASP A 402 -16.06 -6.00 15.21
CA ASP A 402 -15.36 -7.26 15.46
C ASP A 402 -14.74 -7.31 16.87
N GLN A 403 -14.70 -6.19 17.58
CA GLN A 403 -14.03 -6.02 18.88
C GLN A 403 -12.57 -6.50 18.85
N ASP A 404 -11.90 -6.17 17.76
CA ASP A 404 -10.50 -6.50 17.53
C ASP A 404 -9.66 -5.25 17.22
N SER A 405 -8.34 -5.39 17.31
CA SER A 405 -7.42 -4.28 17.10
C SER A 405 -6.06 -4.74 16.59
N TYR A 406 -5.37 -3.82 15.92
CA TYR A 406 -3.97 -3.97 15.53
C TYR A 406 -3.21 -2.66 15.79
N LEU A 407 -2.11 -2.74 16.54
CA LEU A 407 -1.24 -1.63 16.84
C LEU A 407 0.13 -1.86 16.20
N LYS A 408 0.65 -0.84 15.54
CA LYS A 408 1.95 -0.84 14.84
C LYS A 408 2.79 0.35 15.32
N PRO A 409 3.35 0.33 16.55
CA PRO A 409 4.32 1.31 17.00
C PRO A 409 5.68 1.05 16.33
N ALA A 410 6.36 2.12 15.93
CA ALA A 410 7.72 2.03 15.42
C ALA A 410 8.54 3.29 15.73
N ILE A 411 9.85 3.10 15.82
CA ILE A 411 10.84 4.16 15.93
C ILE A 411 11.83 3.98 14.80
N HIS A 412 12.12 5.05 14.10
CA HIS A 412 13.13 5.09 13.05
C HIS A 412 14.17 6.15 13.41
N TYR A 413 15.46 5.76 13.44
CA TYR A 413 16.58 6.63 13.72
C TYR A 413 17.59 6.63 12.59
N ARG A 414 17.78 7.78 11.95
CA ARG A 414 18.82 8.02 10.96
C ARG A 414 20.08 8.54 11.66
N TYR A 415 21.04 7.66 11.90
CA TYR A 415 22.29 8.03 12.54
C TYR A 415 23.10 9.03 11.69
N ASN A 416 23.24 8.73 10.39
CA ASN A 416 23.81 9.60 9.37
C ASN A 416 23.17 9.28 8.01
N ASP A 417 23.74 9.74 6.90
CA ASP A 417 23.17 9.53 5.55
C ASP A 417 23.27 8.09 5.09
N ASN A 418 24.19 7.31 5.64
CA ASN A 418 24.38 5.91 5.27
C ASN A 418 23.71 4.93 6.23
N TYR A 419 23.65 5.21 7.53
CA TYR A 419 23.17 4.26 8.55
C TYR A 419 21.83 4.68 9.13
N SER A 420 20.87 3.76 9.11
CA SER A 420 19.59 3.91 9.79
C SER A 420 19.22 2.66 10.58
N PHE A 421 18.51 2.86 11.68
CA PHE A 421 18.03 1.82 12.57
C PHE A 421 16.54 1.99 12.79
N SER A 422 15.81 0.89 12.83
CA SER A 422 14.38 0.90 13.10
C SER A 422 14.05 -0.21 14.08
N ALA A 423 13.09 0.04 14.95
CA ALA A 423 12.51 -0.96 15.83
C ALA A 423 11.01 -0.72 15.96
N GLY A 424 10.26 -1.79 16.16
CA GLY A 424 8.82 -1.68 16.31
C GLY A 424 8.17 -2.98 16.76
N ALA A 425 6.84 -2.97 16.75
CA ALA A 425 6.03 -4.13 17.07
C ALA A 425 4.79 -4.20 16.18
N ASN A 426 4.27 -5.40 16.04
CA ASN A 426 2.95 -5.69 15.49
C ASN A 426 2.15 -6.38 16.60
N ILE A 427 1.13 -5.70 17.14
CA ILE A 427 0.39 -6.16 18.32
C ILE A 427 -1.06 -6.37 17.90
N PHE A 428 -1.50 -7.62 17.90
CA PHE A 428 -2.85 -8.01 17.54
C PHE A 428 -3.64 -8.41 18.79
N SER A 429 -4.91 -8.03 18.82
CA SER A 429 -5.84 -8.40 19.90
C SER A 429 -7.25 -8.53 19.34
N GLY A 430 -8.03 -9.43 19.89
CA GLY A 430 -9.45 -9.62 19.56
C GLY A 430 -10.14 -10.55 20.51
N ASN A 431 -11.45 -10.37 20.67
CA ASN A 431 -12.28 -11.20 21.53
C ASN A 431 -12.64 -12.54 20.88
N GLN A 432 -12.62 -12.58 19.55
CA GLN A 432 -12.96 -13.78 18.77
C GLN A 432 -11.81 -14.16 17.84
N PRO A 433 -11.45 -15.44 17.76
CA PRO A 433 -10.32 -15.87 16.94
C PRO A 433 -10.60 -15.90 15.43
N PHE A 434 -11.85 -15.74 15.01
CA PHE A 434 -12.22 -15.73 13.59
C PHE A 434 -12.32 -14.31 13.00
N THR A 435 -12.16 -13.25 13.83
CA THR A 435 -12.14 -11.87 13.33
C THR A 435 -10.81 -11.53 12.66
N PHE A 436 -10.81 -10.45 11.89
CA PHE A 436 -9.67 -10.13 11.04
C PHE A 436 -8.35 -9.98 11.82
N PHE A 437 -8.33 -9.17 12.88
CA PHE A 437 -7.14 -9.02 13.72
C PHE A 437 -7.07 -10.05 14.84
N GLY A 438 -8.21 -10.53 15.34
CA GLY A 438 -8.26 -11.51 16.42
C GLY A 438 -7.57 -12.82 16.08
N GLN A 439 -7.66 -13.30 14.83
CA GLN A 439 -6.97 -14.50 14.35
C GLN A 439 -5.43 -14.40 14.45
N HIS A 440 -4.90 -13.18 14.47
CA HIS A 440 -3.46 -12.92 14.48
C HIS A 440 -2.88 -12.66 15.87
N GLN A 441 -3.64 -12.86 16.95
CA GLN A 441 -3.17 -12.61 18.30
C GLN A 441 -1.86 -13.35 18.61
N ALA A 442 -1.76 -14.62 18.23
CA ALA A 442 -0.54 -15.42 18.37
C ALA A 442 0.64 -14.92 17.48
N ASN A 443 0.35 -14.13 16.45
CA ASN A 443 1.35 -13.52 15.57
C ASN A 443 1.91 -12.19 16.08
N THR A 444 1.51 -11.74 17.29
CA THR A 444 2.08 -10.56 17.94
C THR A 444 3.59 -10.69 18.02
N ASN A 445 4.31 -9.69 17.48
CA ASN A 445 5.76 -9.75 17.35
C ASN A 445 6.42 -8.39 17.59
N VAL A 446 7.72 -8.43 17.92
CA VAL A 446 8.60 -7.27 17.94
C VAL A 446 9.74 -7.48 16.95
N TRP A 447 10.24 -6.39 16.39
CA TRP A 447 11.26 -6.45 15.36
C TRP A 447 12.25 -5.29 15.45
N LEU A 448 13.43 -5.50 14.89
CA LEU A 448 14.47 -4.48 14.71
C LEU A 448 15.14 -4.65 13.36
N ARG A 449 15.61 -3.54 12.78
CA ARG A 449 16.31 -3.49 11.49
C ARG A 449 17.49 -2.52 11.57
N GLY A 450 18.57 -2.88 10.91
CA GLY A 450 19.69 -1.99 10.63
C GLY A 450 19.94 -1.95 9.13
N ARG A 451 20.04 -0.75 8.55
CA ARG A 451 20.25 -0.55 7.11
C ARG A 451 21.47 0.34 6.88
N PHE A 452 22.31 -0.10 5.95
CA PHE A 452 23.36 0.70 5.35
C PHE A 452 22.97 1.03 3.90
N SER A 453 23.00 2.31 3.54
CA SER A 453 22.61 2.81 2.21
C SER A 453 23.75 3.62 1.60
N PHE A 454 23.88 3.54 0.26
CA PHE A 454 24.86 4.27 -0.51
C PHE A 454 24.28 4.72 -1.84
#